data_54493c5d6594c635f18cf8eb987f94c5
#
_entry.id   54493c5d6594c635f18cf8eb987f94c5
#
_cell.length_a   1.000
_cell.length_b   1.000
_cell.length_c   1.000
_cell.angle_alpha   90.00
_cell.angle_beta   90.00
_cell.angle_gamma   90.00
#
_symmetry.space_group_name_H-M   'P 1'
#
loop_
_entity.id
_entity.type
_entity.pdbx_description
1 polymer ?
#
loop_
_entity_poly.entity_id
_entity_poly.type
_entity_poly.pdbx_seq_one_letter_code
_entity_poly.pdbx_strand_id
1 'polypeptide(L)'
;LQTLARKCVVLVDNCNWTGHECDVLAVTSDFRIIDVEIKISRADLKADAKKDKWWHRSYGAWIPERRTQDITTTPRTHPRQVWKHYYALPQEIWKPDLLECLPSPASGVILMRETPSSTMPVVATVVRRATPNRDADKLTPAQVLDVARLANLRMWEAYKRRDDVRGEVLGRAAA
;
A
#
# COMPACT_ATOMS: atom_id res chain seq x y z
N LEU A 1 0.71 10.37 5.92
CA LEU A 1 -0.71 10.27 6.31
C LEU A 1 -1.43 11.62 6.21
N GLN A 2 -0.90 12.72 6.77
CA GLN A 2 -1.56 14.04 6.71
C GLN A 2 -1.82 14.53 5.27
N THR A 3 -0.96 14.18 4.31
CA THR A 3 -1.12 14.56 2.90
C THR A 3 -2.29 13.81 2.23
N LEU A 4 -2.61 12.60 2.67
CA LEU A 4 -3.72 11.79 2.18
C LEU A 4 -5.00 12.00 2.99
N ALA A 5 -4.89 12.23 4.31
CA ALA A 5 -6.02 12.29 5.23
C ALA A 5 -7.09 13.33 4.84
N ARG A 6 -6.68 14.47 4.25
CA ARG A 6 -7.62 15.52 3.82
C ARG A 6 -8.43 15.18 2.56
N LYS A 7 -8.00 14.15 1.81
CA LYS A 7 -8.62 13.77 0.51
C LYS A 7 -9.21 12.36 0.53
N CYS A 8 -9.06 11.64 1.63
CA CYS A 8 -9.49 10.26 1.76
C CYS A 8 -10.57 10.15 2.83
N VAL A 9 -11.58 9.35 2.54
CA VAL A 9 -12.69 9.05 3.46
C VAL A 9 -12.40 7.84 4.34
N VAL A 10 -11.52 6.93 3.88
CA VAL A 10 -11.07 5.75 4.63
C VAL A 10 -9.56 5.61 4.47
N LEU A 11 -8.90 5.21 5.55
CA LEU A 11 -7.51 4.76 5.57
C LEU A 11 -7.46 3.45 6.35
N VAL A 12 -6.80 2.44 5.79
CA VAL A 12 -6.59 1.15 6.45
C VAL A 12 -5.18 0.64 6.16
N ASP A 13 -4.52 0.14 7.19
CA ASP A 13 -3.19 -0.47 7.11
C ASP A 13 -3.28 -1.98 6.88
N ASN A 14 -2.22 -2.57 6.30
CA ASN A 14 -2.05 -4.01 6.09
C ASN A 14 -3.32 -4.69 5.54
N CYS A 15 -3.84 -4.16 4.44
CA CYS A 15 -5.12 -4.56 3.87
C CYS A 15 -4.93 -5.25 2.51
N ASN A 16 -5.54 -6.43 2.32
CA ASN A 16 -5.53 -7.17 1.05
C ASN A 16 -6.88 -7.17 0.32
N TRP A 17 -7.68 -6.14 0.54
CA TRP A 17 -8.99 -6.00 -0.11
C TRP A 17 -8.89 -5.96 -1.66
N THR A 18 -7.79 -5.43 -2.21
CA THR A 18 -7.52 -5.37 -3.66
C THR A 18 -7.08 -6.72 -4.27
N GLY A 19 -6.92 -7.77 -3.45
CA GLY A 19 -6.37 -9.06 -3.85
C GLY A 19 -4.84 -9.15 -3.77
N HIS A 20 -4.19 -8.10 -3.25
CA HIS A 20 -2.79 -8.08 -2.81
C HIS A 20 -2.69 -7.24 -1.54
N GLU A 21 -1.66 -7.45 -0.77
CA GLU A 21 -1.42 -6.68 0.46
C GLU A 21 -0.99 -5.26 0.11
N CYS A 22 -1.68 -4.28 0.69
CA CYS A 22 -1.33 -2.87 0.68
C CYS A 22 -0.88 -2.49 2.09
N ASP A 23 0.30 -1.89 2.25
CA ASP A 23 0.74 -1.42 3.57
C ASP A 23 -0.17 -0.30 4.07
N VAL A 24 -0.61 0.59 3.17
CA VAL A 24 -1.68 1.56 3.43
C VAL A 24 -2.60 1.64 2.22
N LEU A 25 -3.86 1.28 2.41
CA LEU A 25 -4.92 1.49 1.44
C LEU A 25 -5.74 2.71 1.84
N ALA A 26 -5.89 3.66 0.92
CA ALA A 26 -6.70 4.86 1.09
C ALA A 26 -7.84 4.88 0.07
N VAL A 27 -9.04 5.24 0.53
CA VAL A 27 -10.19 5.49 -0.33
C VAL A 27 -10.44 6.99 -0.40
N THR A 28 -10.43 7.55 -1.61
CA THR A 28 -10.68 8.98 -1.84
C THR A 28 -12.16 9.34 -1.72
N SER A 29 -12.48 10.63 -1.63
CA SER A 29 -13.87 11.11 -1.56
C SER A 29 -14.69 10.78 -2.82
N ASP A 30 -14.04 10.50 -3.96
CA ASP A 30 -14.67 10.04 -5.19
C ASP A 30 -14.61 8.51 -5.37
N PHE A 31 -14.34 7.79 -4.26
CA PHE A 31 -14.37 6.33 -4.14
C PHE A 31 -13.31 5.59 -4.97
N ARG A 32 -12.13 6.18 -5.13
CA ARG A 32 -11.00 5.55 -5.80
C ARG A 32 -9.95 5.09 -4.81
N ILE A 33 -9.27 3.99 -5.15
CA ILE A 33 -8.23 3.41 -4.29
C ILE A 33 -6.88 4.05 -4.59
N ILE A 34 -6.19 4.46 -3.52
CA ILE A 34 -4.76 4.77 -3.52
C ILE A 34 -4.08 3.69 -2.68
N ASP A 35 -3.10 3.02 -3.28
CA ASP A 35 -2.24 2.05 -2.63
C ASP A 35 -0.88 2.69 -2.33
N VAL A 36 -0.43 2.59 -1.08
CA VAL A 36 0.89 3.09 -0.65
C VAL A 36 1.66 1.95 -0.02
N GLU A 37 2.77 1.59 -0.66
CA GLU A 37 3.73 0.60 -0.18
C GLU A 37 4.87 1.28 0.56
N ILE A 38 5.16 0.82 1.76
CA ILE A 38 6.26 1.33 2.58
C ILE A 38 7.50 0.47 2.34
N LYS A 39 8.63 1.10 2.00
CA LYS A 39 9.89 0.42 1.76
C LYS A 39 10.97 1.02 2.64
N ILE A 40 11.59 0.20 3.47
CA ILE A 40 12.60 0.64 4.44
C ILE A 40 14.04 0.50 3.93
N SER A 41 14.22 -0.17 2.78
CA SER A 41 15.52 -0.33 2.16
C SER A 41 15.44 -0.32 0.62
N ARG A 42 16.58 -0.06 -0.05
CA ARG A 42 16.68 -0.16 -1.52
C ARG A 42 16.48 -1.58 -2.02
N ALA A 43 16.95 -2.57 -1.26
CA ALA A 43 16.78 -3.98 -1.61
C ALA A 43 15.30 -4.38 -1.59
N ASP A 44 14.55 -3.94 -0.58
CA ASP A 44 13.13 -4.16 -0.47
C ASP A 44 12.34 -3.50 -1.62
N LEU A 45 12.70 -2.26 -1.99
CA LEU A 45 12.10 -1.60 -3.15
C LEU A 45 12.33 -2.39 -4.45
N LYS A 46 13.57 -2.85 -4.69
CA LYS A 46 13.91 -3.64 -5.88
C LYS A 46 13.21 -4.99 -5.92
N ALA A 47 13.02 -5.62 -4.76
CA ALA A 47 12.33 -6.90 -4.65
C ALA A 47 10.84 -6.80 -5.01
N ASP A 48 10.23 -5.62 -4.88
CA ASP A 48 8.81 -5.41 -5.16
C ASP A 48 8.42 -5.70 -6.63
N ALA A 49 9.35 -5.53 -7.57
CA ALA A 49 9.14 -5.84 -8.99
C ALA A 49 8.79 -7.32 -9.25
N LYS A 50 9.12 -8.22 -8.32
CA LYS A 50 8.82 -9.65 -8.43
C LYS A 50 7.45 -10.03 -7.87
N LYS A 51 6.74 -9.11 -7.20
CA LYS A 51 5.43 -9.38 -6.61
C LYS A 51 4.36 -9.57 -7.68
N ASP A 52 3.46 -10.53 -7.46
CA ASP A 52 2.38 -10.90 -8.40
C ASP A 52 1.45 -9.73 -8.78
N LYS A 53 1.30 -8.72 -7.95
CA LYS A 53 0.48 -7.53 -8.24
C LYS A 53 0.93 -6.79 -9.51
N TRP A 54 2.19 -6.94 -9.93
CA TRP A 54 2.76 -6.32 -11.12
C TRP A 54 2.64 -7.17 -12.38
N TRP A 55 2.04 -8.37 -12.27
CA TRP A 55 1.96 -9.31 -13.37
C TRP A 55 0.53 -9.74 -13.65
N HIS A 56 0.19 -9.81 -14.92
CA HIS A 56 -1.05 -10.41 -15.40
C HIS A 56 -0.72 -11.78 -15.97
N ARG A 57 -1.36 -12.81 -15.43
CA ARG A 57 -1.24 -14.18 -15.93
C ARG A 57 -2.49 -14.51 -16.73
N SER A 58 -2.31 -14.85 -18.01
CA SER A 58 -3.35 -15.40 -18.88
C SER A 58 -3.10 -16.88 -19.05
N TYR A 59 -4.13 -17.65 -18.85
CA TYR A 59 -4.08 -19.11 -19.00
C TYR A 59 -4.65 -19.48 -20.36
N GLY A 60 -3.85 -20.18 -21.18
CA GLY A 60 -4.27 -20.76 -22.45
C GLY A 60 -5.16 -21.99 -22.27
N ALA A 61 -5.47 -22.67 -23.37
CA ALA A 61 -6.19 -23.93 -23.31
C ALA A 61 -5.42 -25.00 -22.55
N TRP A 62 -6.15 -25.89 -21.88
CA TRP A 62 -5.57 -27.07 -21.25
C TRP A 62 -5.00 -28.02 -22.33
N ILE A 63 -3.75 -28.46 -22.16
CA ILE A 63 -3.05 -29.38 -23.04
C ILE A 63 -3.01 -30.76 -22.37
N PRO A 64 -3.92 -31.68 -22.73
CA PRO A 64 -4.06 -32.98 -22.03
C PRO A 64 -2.80 -33.82 -22.05
N GLU A 65 -2.05 -33.80 -23.16
CA GLU A 65 -0.83 -34.60 -23.36
C GLU A 65 0.29 -34.20 -22.41
N ARG A 66 0.35 -32.90 -22.05
CA ARG A 66 1.35 -32.33 -21.12
C ARG A 66 0.84 -32.22 -19.70
N ARG A 67 -0.45 -32.45 -19.48
CA ARG A 67 -1.14 -32.18 -18.19
C ARG A 67 -0.87 -30.77 -17.64
N THR A 68 -0.86 -29.78 -18.52
CA THR A 68 -0.56 -28.38 -18.20
C THR A 68 -1.33 -27.44 -19.11
N GLN A 69 -1.25 -26.15 -18.83
CA GLN A 69 -1.73 -25.08 -19.72
C GLN A 69 -0.59 -24.11 -20.01
N ASP A 70 -0.65 -23.47 -21.17
CA ASP A 70 0.26 -22.38 -21.46
C ASP A 70 -0.09 -21.18 -20.57
N ILE A 71 0.92 -20.62 -19.92
CA ILE A 71 0.77 -19.44 -19.07
C ILE A 71 1.56 -18.31 -19.70
N THR A 72 0.83 -17.25 -20.11
CA THR A 72 1.46 -16.02 -20.59
C THR A 72 1.45 -15.00 -19.46
N THR A 73 2.62 -14.43 -19.17
CA THR A 73 2.77 -13.41 -18.12
C THR A 73 3.15 -12.08 -18.75
N THR A 74 2.35 -11.03 -18.51
CA THR A 74 2.59 -9.67 -19.00
C THR A 74 2.67 -8.68 -17.84
N PRO A 75 3.54 -7.65 -17.91
CA PRO A 75 3.64 -6.65 -16.85
C PRO A 75 2.39 -5.76 -16.79
N ARG A 76 2.01 -5.35 -15.58
CA ARG A 76 0.96 -4.37 -15.32
C ARG A 76 1.56 -3.00 -15.08
N THR A 77 0.93 -1.97 -15.61
CA THR A 77 1.29 -0.57 -15.29
C THR A 77 0.78 -0.16 -13.91
N HIS A 78 -0.34 -0.73 -13.47
CA HIS A 78 -0.92 -0.48 -12.15
C HIS A 78 -1.34 -1.81 -11.50
N PRO A 79 -1.27 -1.94 -10.16
CA PRO A 79 -1.89 -3.05 -9.47
C PRO A 79 -3.40 -3.07 -9.73
N ARG A 80 -4.00 -4.26 -9.60
CA ARG A 80 -5.44 -4.43 -9.84
C ARG A 80 -6.27 -3.52 -8.93
N GLN A 81 -7.33 -2.91 -9.47
CA GLN A 81 -8.29 -2.02 -8.78
C GLN A 81 -7.67 -0.72 -8.21
N VAL A 82 -6.38 -0.51 -8.38
CA VAL A 82 -5.69 0.67 -7.84
C VAL A 82 -5.73 1.82 -8.84
N TRP A 83 -6.25 2.97 -8.39
CA TRP A 83 -6.24 4.21 -9.18
C TRP A 83 -4.89 4.89 -9.18
N LYS A 84 -4.21 4.94 -8.01
CA LYS A 84 -2.86 5.49 -7.87
C LYS A 84 -2.04 4.61 -6.94
N HIS A 85 -0.81 4.33 -7.31
CA HIS A 85 0.13 3.60 -6.50
C HIS A 85 1.31 4.49 -6.12
N TYR A 86 1.74 4.43 -4.86
CA TYR A 86 2.89 5.15 -4.35
C TYR A 86 3.83 4.24 -3.57
N TYR A 87 5.12 4.54 -3.66
CA TYR A 87 6.11 4.07 -2.72
C TYR A 87 6.41 5.16 -1.69
N ALA A 88 6.37 4.82 -0.40
CA ALA A 88 6.79 5.68 0.69
C ALA A 88 8.16 5.19 1.21
N LEU A 89 9.16 6.06 1.16
CA LEU A 89 10.56 5.73 1.45
C LEU A 89 11.12 6.71 2.50
N PRO A 90 12.01 6.25 3.41
CA PRO A 90 12.85 7.16 4.17
C PRO A 90 13.71 8.01 3.23
N GLN A 91 13.84 9.30 3.53
CA GLN A 91 14.60 10.24 2.69
C GLN A 91 16.06 9.82 2.55
N GLU A 92 16.63 9.18 3.55
CA GLU A 92 18.04 8.77 3.64
C GLU A 92 18.43 7.71 2.61
N ILE A 93 17.48 6.84 2.23
CA ILE A 93 17.75 5.79 1.24
C ILE A 93 17.50 6.26 -0.19
N TRP A 94 16.85 7.42 -0.36
CA TRP A 94 16.43 7.91 -1.67
C TRP A 94 17.61 8.39 -2.51
N LYS A 95 17.60 7.97 -3.77
CA LYS A 95 18.43 8.54 -4.86
C LYS A 95 17.61 8.53 -6.15
N PRO A 96 17.84 9.47 -7.08
CA PRO A 96 17.09 9.55 -8.34
C PRO A 96 17.13 8.28 -9.21
N ASP A 97 18.25 7.54 -9.18
CA ASP A 97 18.45 6.27 -9.90
C ASP A 97 17.48 5.16 -9.45
N LEU A 98 16.89 5.27 -8.25
CA LEU A 98 15.87 4.34 -7.78
C LEU A 98 14.57 4.42 -8.59
N LEU A 99 14.34 5.48 -9.36
CA LEU A 99 13.20 5.57 -10.27
C LEU A 99 13.22 4.48 -11.35
N GLU A 100 14.41 4.08 -11.79
CA GLU A 100 14.59 3.02 -12.78
C GLU A 100 14.33 1.62 -12.22
N CYS A 101 14.37 1.49 -10.88
CA CYS A 101 14.11 0.23 -10.19
C CYS A 101 12.63 0.01 -9.88
N LEU A 102 11.77 1.01 -10.13
CA LEU A 102 10.33 0.87 -9.86
C LEU A 102 9.70 -0.10 -10.87
N PRO A 103 8.84 -1.01 -10.41
CA PRO A 103 8.14 -1.96 -11.29
C PRO A 103 7.31 -1.27 -12.36
N SER A 104 6.84 -0.07 -12.09
CA SER A 104 6.03 0.72 -13.02
C SER A 104 6.45 2.19 -13.02
N PRO A 105 6.57 2.80 -14.21
CA PRO A 105 6.78 4.23 -14.35
C PRO A 105 5.59 5.07 -13.87
N ALA A 106 4.41 4.47 -13.71
CA ALA A 106 3.21 5.14 -13.21
C ALA A 106 3.17 5.30 -11.68
N SER A 107 4.00 4.54 -10.93
CA SER A 107 4.08 4.65 -9.48
C SER A 107 4.65 5.99 -9.05
N GLY A 108 4.04 6.61 -8.05
CA GLY A 108 4.56 7.81 -7.40
C GLY A 108 5.58 7.50 -6.31
N VAL A 109 6.26 8.54 -5.81
CA VAL A 109 7.22 8.42 -4.70
C VAL A 109 6.95 9.51 -3.67
N ILE A 110 6.88 9.07 -2.42
CA ILE A 110 6.74 9.89 -1.22
C ILE A 110 7.99 9.70 -0.38
N LEU A 111 8.69 10.75 -0.04
CA LEU A 111 9.80 10.69 0.91
C LEU A 111 9.31 11.05 2.30
N MET A 112 9.72 10.26 3.27
CA MET A 112 9.45 10.45 4.69
C MET A 112 10.72 10.88 5.40
N ARG A 113 10.64 11.93 6.20
CA ARG A 113 11.74 12.43 7.02
C ARG A 113 11.27 12.62 8.45
N GLU A 114 12.04 12.11 9.38
CA GLU A 114 11.82 12.38 10.80
C GLU A 114 12.12 13.85 11.12
N THR A 115 11.40 14.39 12.06
CA THR A 115 11.60 15.75 12.57
C THR A 115 11.66 15.72 14.10
N PRO A 116 12.38 16.65 14.73
CA PRO A 116 12.41 16.77 16.19
C PRO A 116 11.07 17.28 16.78
N SER A 117 10.08 17.60 15.95
CA SER A 117 8.78 18.08 16.39
C SER A 117 7.95 16.97 17.03
N SER A 118 7.50 17.13 18.26
CA SER A 118 6.58 16.21 18.95
C SER A 118 5.17 16.19 18.32
N THR A 119 4.75 17.27 17.67
CA THR A 119 3.45 17.37 17.02
C THR A 119 3.42 16.84 15.58
N MET A 120 4.58 16.86 14.91
CA MET A 120 4.76 16.31 13.56
C MET A 120 6.08 15.54 13.48
N PRO A 121 6.15 14.35 14.06
CA PRO A 121 7.40 13.59 14.13
C PRO A 121 7.90 13.12 12.74
N VAL A 122 7.01 13.06 11.74
CA VAL A 122 7.35 12.66 10.36
C VAL A 122 6.72 13.63 9.38
N VAL A 123 7.54 14.14 8.44
CA VAL A 123 7.09 14.93 7.28
C VAL A 123 7.18 14.10 6.03
N ALA A 124 6.09 14.09 5.26
CA ALA A 124 5.99 13.41 3.98
C ALA A 124 6.01 14.40 2.81
N THR A 125 6.90 14.18 1.82
CA THR A 125 7.03 15.00 0.62
C THR A 125 6.84 14.15 -0.63
N VAL A 126 5.92 14.53 -1.51
CA VAL A 126 5.72 13.87 -2.80
C VAL A 126 6.76 14.40 -3.78
N VAL A 127 7.76 13.56 -4.12
CA VAL A 127 8.81 13.91 -5.10
C VAL A 127 8.45 13.47 -6.52
N ARG A 128 7.57 12.48 -6.65
CA ARG A 128 6.99 12.05 -7.92
C ARG A 128 5.51 11.76 -7.73
N ARG A 129 4.66 12.40 -8.52
CA ARG A 129 3.23 12.13 -8.52
C ARG A 129 2.93 10.82 -9.26
N ALA A 130 2.07 9.97 -8.70
CA ALA A 130 1.59 8.79 -9.41
C ALA A 130 0.71 9.18 -10.60
N THR A 131 0.89 8.49 -11.72
CA THR A 131 -0.01 8.56 -12.87
C THR A 131 -1.32 7.84 -12.53
N PRO A 132 -2.50 8.46 -12.74
CA PRO A 132 -3.76 7.79 -12.48
C PRO A 132 -4.01 6.62 -13.46
N ASN A 133 -4.49 5.50 -12.94
CA ASN A 133 -5.10 4.46 -13.75
C ASN A 133 -6.53 4.87 -14.10
N ARG A 134 -6.79 5.24 -15.37
CA ARG A 134 -8.09 5.69 -15.82
C ARG A 134 -9.11 4.55 -15.91
N ASP A 135 -8.63 3.32 -16.05
CA ASP A 135 -9.44 2.10 -16.16
C ASP A 135 -9.79 1.48 -14.78
N ALA A 136 -9.27 2.06 -13.69
CA ALA A 136 -9.63 1.61 -12.36
C ALA A 136 -11.07 2.02 -12.03
N ASP A 137 -11.89 1.03 -11.69
CA ASP A 137 -13.25 1.25 -11.26
C ASP A 137 -13.31 2.05 -9.95
N LYS A 138 -14.38 2.80 -9.79
CA LYS A 138 -14.75 3.38 -8.50
C LYS A 138 -15.40 2.32 -7.63
N LEU A 139 -15.14 2.38 -6.33
CA LEU A 139 -15.85 1.55 -5.37
C LEU A 139 -17.34 1.92 -5.32
N THR A 140 -18.17 0.92 -5.10
CA THR A 140 -19.56 1.17 -4.67
C THR A 140 -19.58 1.64 -3.22
N PRO A 141 -20.64 2.33 -2.76
CA PRO A 141 -20.80 2.69 -1.35
C PRO A 141 -20.71 1.48 -0.40
N ALA A 142 -21.25 0.32 -0.80
CA ALA A 142 -21.15 -0.91 -0.02
C ALA A 142 -19.69 -1.37 0.16
N GLN A 143 -18.90 -1.35 -0.91
CA GLN A 143 -17.48 -1.69 -0.85
C GLN A 143 -16.67 -0.69 0.00
N VAL A 144 -17.02 0.60 -0.02
CA VAL A 144 -16.40 1.60 0.86
C VAL A 144 -16.70 1.29 2.32
N LEU A 145 -17.94 0.87 2.66
CA LEU A 145 -18.31 0.44 4.00
C LEU A 145 -17.54 -0.81 4.44
N ASP A 146 -17.32 -1.79 3.54
CA ASP A 146 -16.50 -2.97 3.83
C ASP A 146 -15.07 -2.58 4.19
N VAL A 147 -14.44 -1.69 3.42
CA VAL A 147 -13.09 -1.18 3.71
C VAL A 147 -13.08 -0.39 5.02
N ALA A 148 -14.09 0.44 5.29
CA ALA A 148 -14.22 1.18 6.53
C ALA A 148 -14.37 0.25 7.75
N ARG A 149 -15.11 -0.86 7.60
CA ARG A 149 -15.20 -1.90 8.63
C ARG A 149 -13.84 -2.50 8.94
N LEU A 150 -13.02 -2.81 7.92
CA LEU A 150 -11.66 -3.31 8.13
C LEU A 150 -10.79 -2.28 8.88
N ALA A 151 -10.87 -1.00 8.52
CA ALA A 151 -10.17 0.07 9.22
C ALA A 151 -10.54 0.14 10.71
N ASN A 152 -11.85 0.05 11.03
CA ASN A 152 -12.32 -0.01 12.40
C ASN A 152 -11.80 -1.23 13.17
N LEU A 153 -11.81 -2.42 12.57
CA LEU A 153 -11.27 -3.62 13.19
C LEU A 153 -9.77 -3.48 13.51
N ARG A 154 -8.98 -2.92 12.58
CA ARG A 154 -7.55 -2.65 12.80
C ARG A 154 -7.33 -1.65 13.93
N MET A 155 -8.13 -0.60 14.00
CA MET A 155 -8.08 0.37 15.08
C MET A 155 -8.36 -0.30 16.45
N TRP A 156 -9.39 -1.15 16.55
CA TRP A 156 -9.70 -1.88 17.78
C TRP A 156 -8.58 -2.83 18.19
N GLU A 157 -8.00 -3.56 17.24
CA GLU A 157 -6.84 -4.42 17.51
C GLU A 157 -5.62 -3.62 18.00
N ALA A 158 -5.39 -2.44 17.45
CA ALA A 158 -4.31 -1.56 17.90
C ALA A 158 -4.56 -1.04 19.33
N TYR A 159 -5.79 -0.67 19.67
CA TYR A 159 -6.15 -0.27 21.03
C TYR A 159 -5.96 -1.40 22.05
N LYS A 160 -6.45 -2.62 21.74
CA LYS A 160 -6.25 -3.78 22.61
C LYS A 160 -4.76 -4.02 22.89
N ARG A 161 -3.92 -4.08 21.86
CA ARG A 161 -2.47 -4.26 22.01
C ARG A 161 -1.82 -3.18 22.89
N ARG A 162 -2.24 -1.92 22.74
CA ARG A 162 -1.74 -0.83 23.56
C ARG A 162 -2.13 -0.98 25.02
N ASP A 163 -3.36 -1.41 25.30
CA ASP A 163 -3.86 -1.59 26.68
C ASP A 163 -3.20 -2.79 27.33
N ASP A 164 -2.93 -3.89 26.61
CA ASP A 164 -2.17 -5.05 27.07
C ASP A 164 -0.75 -4.65 27.49
N VAL A 165 -0.02 -3.91 26.63
CA VAL A 165 1.33 -3.40 26.94
C VAL A 165 1.31 -2.48 28.14
N ARG A 166 0.31 -1.61 28.28
CA ARG A 166 0.16 -0.73 29.44
C ARG A 166 -0.07 -1.51 30.74
N GLY A 167 -0.89 -2.56 30.68
CA GLY A 167 -1.14 -3.46 31.81
C GLY A 167 0.12 -4.18 32.25
N GLU A 168 0.93 -4.70 31.34
CA GLU A 168 2.22 -5.34 31.64
C GLU A 168 3.23 -4.39 32.28
N VAL A 169 3.33 -3.14 31.76
CA VAL A 169 4.25 -2.13 32.33
C VAL A 169 3.85 -1.76 33.75
N LEU A 170 2.54 -1.57 34.01
CA LEU A 170 2.04 -1.26 35.33
C LEU A 170 2.23 -2.44 36.33
N GLY A 171 2.01 -3.68 35.85
CA GLY A 171 2.24 -4.89 36.66
C GLY A 171 3.71 -5.09 37.05
N ARG A 172 4.67 -4.77 36.17
CA ARG A 172 6.11 -4.81 36.45
C ARG A 172 6.59 -3.70 37.39
N ALA A 173 5.92 -2.56 37.43
CA ALA A 173 6.25 -1.46 38.32
C ALA A 173 5.70 -1.66 39.74
N ALA A 174 4.76 -2.58 39.94
CA ALA A 174 4.13 -2.90 41.20
C ALA A 174 4.72 -4.14 41.91
N ALA A 175 5.60 -4.88 41.24
CA ALA A 175 6.32 -6.06 41.76
C ALA A 175 7.76 -5.72 42.12
#